data_3d19423eeb292316cc206452139fcfaf
#
_entry.id   3d19423eeb292316cc206452139fcfaf
#
_cell.length_a   1.000
_cell.length_b   1.000
_cell.length_c   1.000
_cell.angle_alpha   90.00
_cell.angle_beta   90.00
_cell.angle_gamma   90.00
#
_symmetry.space_group_name_H-M   'P 1'
#
loop_
_entity.id
_entity.type
_entity.pdbx_description
1 polymer ?
#
loop_
_entity_poly.entity_id
_entity_poly.type
_entity_poly.pdbx_seq_one_letter_code
_entity_poly.pdbx_strand_id
1 'polypeptide(L)'
;METFKQGQTSDIPATIYGGKAANLSELVNAGFNVPPGFVYSPEEIYPLFGFGMPEDRPSQTAMLERHVEEICGGFPVAVRSSAIGEDGDGFSFAGQYDTVLNIFTAADVMRAIGAVAASANNDRVESYKEANNLEASLEAGVGVIVQAMVRPASAGVMFTAEPVESDPSLIAIEAVQGLGDKMVS
;
A
#
# COMPACT_ATOMS: atom_id res chain seq x y z
N MET A 1 -1.92 -0.14 14.52
CA MET A 1 -1.43 0.82 13.50
C MET A 1 0.06 1.04 13.72
N GLU A 2 0.85 0.85 12.70
CA GLU A 2 2.29 1.11 12.69
C GLU A 2 2.64 2.28 11.77
N THR A 3 3.78 2.93 12.00
CA THR A 3 4.21 4.10 11.23
C THR A 3 5.60 3.88 10.62
N PHE A 4 5.84 4.47 9.45
CA PHE A 4 7.15 4.53 8.82
C PHE A 4 7.47 5.98 8.45
N LYS A 5 8.51 6.52 9.07
CA LYS A 5 8.92 7.93 8.89
C LYS A 5 10.43 8.04 9.09
N GLN A 6 11.08 8.88 8.31
CA GLN A 6 12.51 9.13 8.44
C GLN A 6 12.90 9.53 9.87
N GLY A 7 13.96 8.90 10.41
CA GLY A 7 14.41 9.12 11.78
C GLY A 7 13.66 8.32 12.86
N GLN A 8 12.70 7.50 12.48
CA GLN A 8 12.10 6.49 13.37
C GLN A 8 12.53 5.11 12.88
N THR A 9 12.98 4.27 13.79
CA THR A 9 13.21 2.84 13.53
C THR A 9 11.91 2.12 13.79
N SER A 10 11.35 1.49 12.77
CA SER A 10 10.13 0.71 12.85
C SER A 10 10.42 -0.68 12.28
N ASP A 11 9.96 -1.72 12.93
CA ASP A 11 9.99 -3.08 12.41
C ASP A 11 8.53 -3.50 12.16
N ILE A 12 8.10 -3.36 10.90
CA ILE A 12 6.74 -3.66 10.48
C ILE A 12 6.71 -5.09 9.91
N PRO A 13 6.15 -6.07 10.66
CA PRO A 13 6.15 -7.45 10.21
C PRO A 13 5.22 -7.68 9.01
N ALA A 14 5.77 -8.27 7.94
CA ALA A 14 5.03 -8.60 6.72
C ALA A 14 3.87 -9.56 6.98
N THR A 15 3.99 -10.42 7.99
CA THR A 15 2.96 -11.39 8.40
C THR A 15 1.71 -10.75 9.01
N ILE A 16 1.79 -9.48 9.42
CA ILE A 16 0.69 -8.74 10.05
C ILE A 16 0.20 -7.61 9.15
N TYR A 17 1.11 -6.87 8.53
CA TYR A 17 0.82 -5.64 7.80
C TYR A 17 1.01 -5.76 6.28
N GLY A 18 1.49 -6.92 5.79
CA GLY A 18 1.78 -7.18 4.38
C GLY A 18 3.19 -6.76 3.94
N GLY A 19 3.63 -7.33 2.82
CA GLY A 19 4.99 -7.18 2.28
C GLY A 19 5.32 -5.73 1.94
N LYS A 20 4.40 -5.02 1.31
CA LYS A 20 4.63 -3.62 0.92
C LYS A 20 4.91 -2.69 2.10
N ALA A 21 4.20 -2.86 3.22
CA ALA A 21 4.45 -2.07 4.44
C ALA A 21 5.80 -2.43 5.07
N ALA A 22 6.14 -3.71 5.12
CA ALA A 22 7.41 -4.20 5.62
C ALA A 22 8.59 -3.62 4.81
N ASN A 23 8.53 -3.72 3.48
CA ASN A 23 9.55 -3.19 2.58
C ASN A 23 9.72 -1.66 2.72
N LEU A 24 8.63 -0.90 2.87
CA LEU A 24 8.70 0.55 3.13
C LEU A 24 9.41 0.84 4.46
N SER A 25 9.15 0.07 5.51
CA SER A 25 9.81 0.19 6.80
C SER A 25 11.32 -0.13 6.70
N GLU A 26 11.68 -1.21 6.02
CA GLU A 26 13.08 -1.57 5.78
C GLU A 26 13.84 -0.49 5.01
N LEU A 27 13.22 0.08 3.98
CA LEU A 27 13.82 1.18 3.21
C LEU A 27 14.05 2.43 4.09
N VAL A 28 13.09 2.78 4.96
CA VAL A 28 13.27 3.89 5.93
C VAL A 28 14.43 3.58 6.87
N ASN A 29 14.49 2.37 7.43
CA ASN A 29 15.55 1.95 8.34
C ASN A 29 16.94 1.94 7.67
N ALA A 30 16.98 1.64 6.37
CA ALA A 30 18.20 1.71 5.55
C ALA A 30 18.59 3.14 5.14
N GLY A 31 17.79 4.16 5.52
CA GLY A 31 18.08 5.57 5.28
C GLY A 31 17.60 6.09 3.92
N PHE A 32 16.81 5.32 3.18
CA PHE A 32 16.21 5.80 1.94
C PHE A 32 15.13 6.84 2.20
N ASN A 33 14.98 7.77 1.27
CA ASN A 33 13.96 8.81 1.33
C ASN A 33 12.59 8.26 0.91
N VAL A 34 11.87 7.68 1.85
CA VAL A 34 10.51 7.16 1.68
C VAL A 34 9.50 8.21 2.15
N PRO A 35 8.45 8.52 1.38
CA PRO A 35 7.37 9.37 1.87
C PRO A 35 6.76 8.78 3.14
N PRO A 36 6.56 9.58 4.21
CA PRO A 36 6.07 9.08 5.49
C PRO A 36 4.63 8.56 5.36
N GLY A 37 4.29 7.62 6.23
CA GLY A 37 2.96 7.02 6.24
C GLY A 37 2.71 6.13 7.44
N PHE A 38 1.54 5.53 7.44
CA PHE A 38 1.13 4.56 8.45
C PHE A 38 0.33 3.43 7.80
N VAL A 39 0.24 2.31 8.49
CA VAL A 39 -0.47 1.12 8.02
C VAL A 39 -1.38 0.58 9.10
N TYR A 40 -2.57 0.16 8.69
CA TYR A 40 -3.49 -0.64 9.49
C TYR A 40 -3.40 -2.10 9.08
N SER A 41 -3.38 -3.01 10.05
CA SER A 41 -3.55 -4.44 9.79
C SER A 41 -5.00 -4.76 9.42
N PRO A 42 -5.28 -5.92 8.79
CA PRO A 42 -6.66 -6.36 8.52
C PRO A 42 -7.52 -6.41 9.78
N GLU A 43 -6.95 -6.86 10.91
CA GLU A 43 -7.64 -6.94 12.20
C GLU A 43 -8.01 -5.57 12.78
N GLU A 44 -7.22 -4.53 12.50
CA GLU A 44 -7.48 -3.16 12.92
C GLU A 44 -8.52 -2.46 12.05
N ILE A 45 -8.58 -2.80 10.76
CA ILE A 45 -9.47 -2.14 9.80
C ILE A 45 -10.94 -2.41 10.15
N TYR A 46 -11.29 -3.67 10.43
CA TYR A 46 -12.68 -4.04 10.67
C TYR A 46 -13.32 -3.34 11.88
N PRO A 47 -12.71 -3.35 13.08
CA PRO A 47 -13.26 -2.63 14.23
C PRO A 47 -13.32 -1.12 14.06
N LEU A 48 -12.33 -0.53 13.36
CA LEU A 48 -12.22 0.91 13.20
C LEU A 48 -13.15 1.45 12.10
N PHE A 49 -13.25 0.76 10.98
CA PHE A 49 -13.90 1.28 9.76
C PHE A 49 -15.12 0.44 9.31
N GLY A 50 -15.24 -0.81 9.75
CA GLY A 50 -16.31 -1.75 9.35
C GLY A 50 -16.15 -2.26 7.92
N PHE A 51 -17.00 -3.24 7.52
CA PHE A 51 -17.18 -3.63 6.14
C PHE A 51 -18.34 -2.84 5.53
N GLY A 52 -18.09 -2.18 4.41
CA GLY A 52 -19.08 -1.38 3.70
C GLY A 52 -18.82 0.11 3.79
N MET A 53 -19.62 0.90 3.06
CA MET A 53 -19.53 2.36 3.09
C MET A 53 -19.72 2.84 4.52
N PRO A 54 -18.73 3.47 5.14
CA PRO A 54 -18.90 3.96 6.49
C PRO A 54 -19.95 5.05 6.50
N GLU A 55 -21.01 4.83 7.28
CA GLU A 55 -21.85 5.93 7.72
C GLU A 55 -20.96 6.96 8.43
N ASP A 56 -21.37 8.21 8.40
CA ASP A 56 -20.63 9.32 8.98
C ASP A 56 -20.15 8.98 10.39
N ARG A 57 -18.83 8.80 10.55
CA ARG A 57 -18.16 8.44 11.80
C ARG A 57 -17.20 9.55 12.24
N PRO A 58 -17.71 10.63 12.87
CA PRO A 58 -16.92 11.81 13.16
C PRO A 58 -15.65 11.54 13.97
N SER A 59 -15.69 10.57 14.89
CA SER A 59 -14.54 10.24 15.75
C SER A 59 -13.40 9.57 14.94
N GLN A 60 -13.71 8.69 14.02
CA GLN A 60 -12.73 8.04 13.14
C GLN A 60 -12.18 9.02 12.11
N THR A 61 -13.03 9.88 11.56
CA THR A 61 -12.60 10.95 10.64
C THR A 61 -11.62 11.90 11.33
N ALA A 62 -11.93 12.37 12.54
CA ALA A 62 -11.03 13.24 13.31
C ALA A 62 -9.72 12.54 13.70
N MET A 63 -9.77 11.23 13.98
CA MET A 63 -8.57 10.43 14.25
C MET A 63 -7.69 10.34 13.00
N LEU A 64 -8.27 10.04 11.83
CA LEU A 64 -7.54 9.98 10.55
C LEU A 64 -6.93 11.33 10.18
N GLU A 65 -7.68 12.43 10.34
CA GLU A 65 -7.18 13.78 10.08
C GLU A 65 -5.94 14.09 10.92
N ARG A 66 -5.97 13.79 12.22
CA ARG A 66 -4.83 13.94 13.11
C ARG A 66 -3.64 13.05 12.68
N HIS A 67 -3.86 11.77 12.35
CA HIS A 67 -2.78 10.89 11.90
C HIS A 67 -2.16 11.38 10.59
N VAL A 68 -2.97 11.85 9.64
CA VAL A 68 -2.47 12.42 8.38
C VAL A 68 -1.63 13.67 8.65
N GLU A 69 -2.08 14.56 9.54
CA GLU A 69 -1.33 15.76 9.87
C GLU A 69 -0.01 15.45 10.59
N GLU A 70 -0.03 14.61 11.62
CA GLU A 70 1.15 14.33 12.46
C GLU A 70 2.18 13.44 11.76
N ILE A 71 1.73 12.47 10.94
CA ILE A 71 2.60 11.46 10.33
C ILE A 71 2.97 11.83 8.91
N CYS A 72 1.97 12.15 8.08
CA CYS A 72 2.16 12.45 6.66
C CYS A 72 2.53 13.93 6.39
N GLY A 73 2.33 14.82 7.36
CA GLY A 73 2.54 16.26 7.20
C GLY A 73 1.40 16.95 6.45
N GLY A 74 0.19 16.35 6.48
CA GLY A 74 -1.02 16.86 5.87
C GLY A 74 -1.40 16.17 4.56
N PHE A 75 -2.45 16.68 3.92
CA PHE A 75 -2.94 16.21 2.63
C PHE A 75 -2.18 16.85 1.45
N PRO A 76 -2.20 16.23 0.25
CA PRO A 76 -2.90 14.99 -0.09
C PRO A 76 -2.13 13.73 0.32
N VAL A 77 -2.87 12.61 0.42
CA VAL A 77 -2.33 11.28 0.70
C VAL A 77 -2.76 10.27 -0.38
N ALA A 78 -2.05 9.13 -0.40
CA ALA A 78 -2.43 7.93 -1.14
C ALA A 78 -2.86 6.83 -0.17
N VAL A 79 -3.85 6.03 -0.55
CA VAL A 79 -4.26 4.81 0.16
C VAL A 79 -3.95 3.60 -0.72
N ARG A 80 -3.22 2.63 -0.18
CA ARG A 80 -2.68 1.50 -0.94
C ARG A 80 -2.87 0.20 -0.18
N SER A 81 -3.10 -0.88 -0.89
CA SER A 81 -3.08 -2.23 -0.34
C SER A 81 -1.66 -2.68 0.05
N SER A 82 -1.59 -3.54 1.05
CA SER A 82 -0.39 -4.27 1.46
C SER A 82 -0.80 -5.70 1.80
N ALA A 83 -0.76 -6.59 0.82
CA ALA A 83 -1.22 -7.96 1.01
C ALA A 83 -0.23 -8.78 1.85
N ILE A 84 -0.78 -9.61 2.74
CA ILE A 84 0.01 -10.58 3.49
C ILE A 84 0.34 -11.73 2.53
N GLY A 85 1.64 -11.99 2.32
CA GLY A 85 2.12 -13.00 1.38
C GLY A 85 2.30 -12.53 -0.07
N GLU A 86 2.16 -11.23 -0.36
CA GLU A 86 2.33 -10.66 -1.72
C GLU A 86 3.74 -10.91 -2.30
N ASP A 87 4.77 -10.94 -1.45
CA ASP A 87 6.18 -11.15 -1.81
C ASP A 87 6.68 -12.57 -1.46
N GLY A 88 5.79 -13.57 -1.32
CA GLY A 88 6.16 -14.97 -1.12
C GLY A 88 6.87 -15.56 -2.34
N ASP A 89 7.78 -16.53 -2.12
CA ASP A 89 8.60 -17.16 -3.15
C ASP A 89 7.77 -17.64 -4.34
N GLY A 90 7.83 -16.89 -5.44
CA GLY A 90 7.29 -17.29 -6.74
C GLY A 90 5.94 -16.68 -7.13
N PHE A 91 5.33 -15.81 -6.32
CA PHE A 91 4.03 -15.18 -6.64
C PHE A 91 4.07 -13.66 -6.50
N SER A 92 3.55 -12.95 -7.49
CA SER A 92 3.40 -11.49 -7.46
C SER A 92 1.94 -11.12 -7.68
N PHE A 93 1.35 -10.45 -6.72
CA PHE A 93 0.00 -9.86 -6.81
C PHE A 93 0.02 -8.44 -7.37
N ALA A 94 1.05 -8.07 -8.12
CA ALA A 94 1.18 -6.74 -8.70
C ALA A 94 -0.06 -6.37 -9.53
N GLY A 95 -0.69 -5.23 -9.21
CA GLY A 95 -1.88 -4.73 -9.91
C GLY A 95 -3.21 -5.44 -9.58
N GLN A 96 -3.22 -6.41 -8.66
CA GLN A 96 -4.45 -7.11 -8.25
C GLN A 96 -5.28 -6.32 -7.22
N TYR A 97 -4.64 -5.44 -6.47
CA TYR A 97 -5.25 -4.67 -5.39
C TYR A 97 -5.28 -3.17 -5.70
N ASP A 98 -6.30 -2.49 -5.21
CA ASP A 98 -6.55 -1.10 -5.53
C ASP A 98 -5.58 -0.13 -4.84
N THR A 99 -5.30 0.97 -5.53
CA THR A 99 -4.60 2.15 -5.02
C THR A 99 -5.42 3.38 -5.32
N VAL A 100 -5.68 4.21 -4.32
CA VAL A 100 -6.39 5.49 -4.47
C VAL A 100 -5.40 6.62 -4.21
N LEU A 101 -5.21 7.47 -5.20
CA LEU A 101 -4.26 8.59 -5.17
C LEU A 101 -4.98 9.93 -4.98
N ASN A 102 -4.22 10.96 -4.57
CA ASN A 102 -4.69 12.36 -4.48
C ASN A 102 -5.92 12.53 -3.58
N ILE A 103 -5.89 11.97 -2.38
CA ILE A 103 -6.97 12.09 -1.40
C ILE A 103 -6.73 13.34 -0.56
N PHE A 104 -7.73 14.22 -0.46
CA PHE A 104 -7.62 15.54 0.16
C PHE A 104 -8.38 15.70 1.46
N THR A 105 -9.18 14.73 1.88
CA THR A 105 -9.97 14.79 3.12
C THR A 105 -9.93 13.49 3.90
N ALA A 106 -10.03 13.56 5.22
CA ALA A 106 -10.07 12.38 6.09
C ALA A 106 -11.30 11.49 5.81
N ALA A 107 -12.42 12.08 5.41
CA ALA A 107 -13.61 11.33 4.99
C ALA A 107 -13.34 10.50 3.73
N ASP A 108 -12.58 11.05 2.77
CA ASP A 108 -12.17 10.30 1.57
C ASP A 108 -11.14 9.22 1.90
N VAL A 109 -10.22 9.46 2.85
CA VAL A 109 -9.30 8.43 3.34
C VAL A 109 -10.08 7.26 3.92
N MET A 110 -11.09 7.53 4.74
CA MET A 110 -11.93 6.49 5.33
C MET A 110 -12.64 5.65 4.25
N ARG A 111 -13.22 6.30 3.23
CA ARG A 111 -13.83 5.61 2.08
C ARG A 111 -12.81 4.77 1.30
N ALA A 112 -11.62 5.32 1.06
CA ALA A 112 -10.55 4.63 0.34
C ALA A 112 -10.03 3.41 1.12
N ILE A 113 -9.89 3.48 2.45
CA ILE A 113 -9.53 2.33 3.30
C ILE A 113 -10.57 1.21 3.12
N GLY A 114 -11.86 1.54 3.18
CA GLY A 114 -12.93 0.55 2.98
C GLY A 114 -12.90 -0.08 1.58
N ALA A 115 -12.70 0.72 0.54
CA ALA A 115 -12.62 0.24 -0.84
C ALA A 115 -11.41 -0.68 -1.07
N VAL A 116 -10.22 -0.27 -0.61
CA VAL A 116 -8.98 -1.05 -0.72
C VAL A 116 -9.08 -2.35 0.07
N ALA A 117 -9.63 -2.32 1.29
CA ALA A 117 -9.84 -3.54 2.08
C ALA A 117 -10.84 -4.51 1.40
N ALA A 118 -11.90 -3.97 0.78
CA ALA A 118 -12.88 -4.78 0.05
C ALA A 118 -12.30 -5.39 -1.24
N SER A 119 -11.34 -4.73 -1.90
CA SER A 119 -10.71 -5.24 -3.13
C SER A 119 -9.96 -6.56 -2.93
N ALA A 120 -9.59 -6.88 -1.68
CA ALA A 120 -8.97 -8.17 -1.34
C ALA A 120 -9.87 -9.38 -1.61
N ASN A 121 -11.18 -9.18 -1.67
CA ASN A 121 -12.19 -10.22 -1.88
C ASN A 121 -12.84 -10.13 -3.27
N ASN A 122 -12.20 -9.46 -4.23
CA ASN A 122 -12.73 -9.38 -5.59
C ASN A 122 -12.42 -10.64 -6.42
N ASP A 123 -13.19 -10.83 -7.52
CA ASP A 123 -13.08 -12.00 -8.40
C ASP A 123 -11.67 -12.22 -8.99
N ARG A 124 -10.86 -11.17 -9.12
CA ARG A 124 -9.48 -11.28 -9.61
C ARG A 124 -8.58 -12.01 -8.61
N VAL A 125 -8.70 -11.65 -7.32
CA VAL A 125 -7.95 -12.28 -6.24
C VAL A 125 -8.38 -13.75 -6.08
N GLU A 126 -9.67 -14.02 -6.13
CA GLU A 126 -10.23 -15.38 -6.10
C GLU A 126 -9.71 -16.22 -7.27
N SER A 127 -9.82 -15.72 -8.50
CA SER A 127 -9.32 -16.41 -9.70
C SER A 127 -7.82 -16.67 -9.66
N TYR A 128 -7.04 -15.76 -9.09
CA TYR A 128 -5.60 -15.92 -8.93
C TYR A 128 -5.25 -16.97 -7.87
N LYS A 129 -5.97 -17.01 -6.75
CA LYS A 129 -5.84 -18.04 -5.72
C LYS A 129 -6.11 -19.42 -6.28
N GLU A 130 -7.23 -19.59 -7.00
CA GLU A 130 -7.61 -20.84 -7.65
C GLU A 130 -6.57 -21.32 -8.67
N ALA A 131 -6.09 -20.42 -9.56
CA ALA A 131 -5.12 -20.75 -10.59
C ALA A 131 -3.76 -21.25 -10.05
N ASN A 132 -3.42 -20.82 -8.82
CA ASN A 132 -2.12 -21.13 -8.19
C ASN A 132 -2.22 -22.10 -7.00
N ASN A 133 -3.38 -22.73 -6.75
CA ASN A 133 -3.64 -23.65 -5.64
C ASN A 133 -3.29 -23.05 -4.24
N LEU A 134 -3.60 -21.77 -4.03
CA LEU A 134 -3.23 -21.02 -2.83
C LEU A 134 -4.34 -21.01 -1.75
N GLU A 135 -5.29 -21.94 -1.80
CA GLU A 135 -6.50 -21.96 -0.96
C GLU A 135 -6.25 -21.90 0.55
N ALA A 136 -5.09 -22.30 1.05
CA ALA A 136 -4.83 -22.40 2.48
C ALA A 136 -3.97 -21.29 3.08
N SER A 137 -3.30 -20.45 2.28
CA SER A 137 -2.33 -19.47 2.79
C SER A 137 -2.81 -18.02 2.81
N LEU A 138 -3.97 -17.72 2.24
CA LEU A 138 -4.46 -16.36 2.00
C LEU A 138 -5.81 -16.02 2.67
N GLU A 139 -6.14 -16.68 3.79
CA GLU A 139 -7.11 -16.13 4.76
C GLU A 139 -6.60 -14.85 5.44
N ALA A 140 -5.31 -14.54 5.25
CA ALA A 140 -4.64 -13.35 5.75
C ALA A 140 -5.07 -12.14 4.90
N GLY A 141 -5.95 -11.31 5.41
CA GLY A 141 -6.49 -10.11 4.76
C GLY A 141 -5.43 -9.12 4.22
N VAL A 142 -5.88 -7.99 3.74
CA VAL A 142 -5.02 -6.93 3.20
C VAL A 142 -4.84 -5.85 4.24
N GLY A 143 -3.58 -5.52 4.60
CA GLY A 143 -3.23 -4.30 5.30
C GLY A 143 -3.46 -3.08 4.39
N VAL A 144 -3.75 -1.94 4.98
CA VAL A 144 -3.98 -0.71 4.22
C VAL A 144 -3.02 0.38 4.68
N ILE A 145 -2.22 0.85 3.73
CA ILE A 145 -1.23 1.92 3.89
C ILE A 145 -1.89 3.26 3.55
N VAL A 146 -1.70 4.25 4.41
CA VAL A 146 -1.95 5.68 4.12
C VAL A 146 -0.61 6.39 4.09
N GLN A 147 -0.26 7.00 2.97
CA GLN A 147 1.08 7.55 2.71
C GLN A 147 1.00 8.96 2.12
N ALA A 148 1.91 9.84 2.52
CA ALA A 148 2.04 11.17 1.95
C ALA A 148 2.22 11.11 0.43
N MET A 149 1.46 11.92 -0.31
CA MET A 149 1.63 12.06 -1.75
C MET A 149 2.88 12.88 -2.08
N VAL A 150 3.66 12.38 -3.02
CA VAL A 150 4.72 13.14 -3.66
C VAL A 150 4.13 13.84 -4.89
N ARG A 151 4.53 15.09 -5.13
CA ARG A 151 4.24 15.82 -6.39
C ARG A 151 5.46 15.77 -7.29
N PRO A 152 5.62 14.72 -8.11
CA PRO A 152 6.82 14.52 -8.88
C PRO A 152 6.79 15.38 -10.16
N ALA A 153 7.96 15.89 -10.55
CA ALA A 153 8.15 16.43 -11.90
C ALA A 153 8.21 15.29 -12.93
N SER A 154 8.76 14.14 -12.52
CA SER A 154 8.80 12.88 -13.27
C SER A 154 8.76 11.70 -12.31
N ALA A 155 8.21 10.60 -12.76
CA ALA A 155 8.20 9.32 -12.06
C ALA A 155 8.80 8.23 -12.94
N GLY A 156 9.34 7.17 -12.34
CA GLY A 156 9.96 6.09 -13.09
C GLY A 156 10.04 4.80 -12.32
N VAL A 157 10.29 3.72 -13.05
CA VAL A 157 10.61 2.39 -12.53
C VAL A 157 12.00 2.02 -13.02
N MET A 158 12.81 1.46 -12.13
CA MET A 158 14.13 0.93 -12.44
C MET A 158 14.18 -0.54 -12.03
N PHE A 159 14.49 -1.39 -12.99
CA PHE A 159 14.75 -2.81 -12.76
C PHE A 159 16.27 -3.01 -12.73
N THR A 160 16.77 -3.70 -11.71
CA THR A 160 18.20 -4.01 -11.55
C THR A 160 18.69 -5.17 -12.43
N ALA A 161 17.78 -5.81 -13.14
CA ALA A 161 18.02 -6.74 -14.24
C ALA A 161 17.01 -6.45 -15.35
N GLU A 162 17.35 -6.72 -16.59
CA GLU A 162 16.40 -6.60 -17.70
C GLU A 162 15.31 -7.68 -17.52
N PRO A 163 14.01 -7.31 -17.42
CA PRO A 163 12.98 -8.23 -16.95
C PRO A 163 12.51 -9.26 -18.00
N VAL A 164 12.69 -8.99 -19.31
CA VAL A 164 12.20 -9.87 -20.38
C VAL A 164 13.14 -11.05 -20.60
N GLU A 165 14.45 -10.77 -20.71
CA GLU A 165 15.48 -11.79 -20.92
C GLU A 165 16.19 -12.20 -19.61
N SER A 166 15.79 -11.59 -18.47
CA SER A 166 16.39 -11.79 -17.14
C SER A 166 17.92 -11.56 -17.14
N ASP A 167 18.39 -10.56 -17.89
CA ASP A 167 19.81 -10.24 -18.00
C ASP A 167 20.26 -9.34 -16.82
N PRO A 168 21.05 -9.87 -15.86
CA PRO A 168 21.51 -9.09 -14.71
C PRO A 168 22.64 -8.10 -15.06
N SER A 169 23.15 -8.11 -16.29
CA SER A 169 24.17 -7.15 -16.75
C SER A 169 23.57 -5.83 -17.21
N LEU A 170 22.27 -5.76 -17.37
CA LEU A 170 21.53 -4.60 -17.86
C LEU A 170 20.58 -4.06 -16.78
N ILE A 171 20.47 -2.74 -16.74
CA ILE A 171 19.47 -2.03 -15.93
C ILE A 171 18.42 -1.45 -16.89
N ALA A 172 17.16 -1.79 -16.70
CA ALA A 172 16.06 -1.20 -17.45
C ALA A 172 15.43 -0.05 -16.66
N ILE A 173 15.26 1.12 -17.31
CA ILE A 173 14.67 2.30 -16.70
C ILE A 173 13.56 2.82 -17.61
N GLU A 174 12.36 2.96 -17.06
CA GLU A 174 11.25 3.66 -17.68
C GLU A 174 10.90 4.91 -16.88
N ALA A 175 10.61 6.01 -17.55
CA ALA A 175 10.29 7.28 -16.91
C ALA A 175 9.21 8.05 -17.69
N VAL A 176 8.33 8.73 -16.93
CA VAL A 176 7.27 9.60 -17.46
C VAL A 176 7.25 10.93 -16.74
N GLN A 177 6.71 11.96 -17.38
CA GLN A 177 6.46 13.23 -16.71
C GLN A 177 5.23 13.16 -15.80
N GLY A 178 5.35 13.72 -14.61
CA GLY A 178 4.29 13.71 -13.60
C GLY A 178 4.20 12.39 -12.83
N LEU A 179 2.99 11.99 -12.46
CA LEU A 179 2.71 10.76 -11.72
C LEU A 179 2.97 9.51 -12.57
N GLY A 180 3.42 8.43 -11.90
CA GLY A 180 3.75 7.16 -12.53
C GLY A 180 2.56 6.24 -12.85
N ASP A 181 1.34 6.69 -12.66
CA ASP A 181 0.10 5.95 -12.92
C ASP A 181 -0.01 5.41 -14.35
N LYS A 182 0.55 6.16 -15.30
CA LYS A 182 0.58 5.79 -16.72
C LYS A 182 1.55 4.66 -17.09
N MET A 183 2.44 4.28 -16.18
CA MET A 183 3.42 3.21 -16.43
C MET A 183 2.92 1.84 -15.99
N VAL A 184 1.91 1.80 -15.13
CA VAL A 184 1.35 0.57 -14.54
C VAL A 184 -0.08 0.28 -14.99
N SER A 185 -0.57 1.02 -16.00
CA SER A 185 -1.92 0.89 -16.58
C SER A 185 -1.90 0.04 -17.86
#